data_02319c72b2fbf700f0581a1eeb89aa33
#
_entry.id   02319c72b2fbf700f0581a1eeb89aa33
#
_cell.length_a   1.000
_cell.length_b   1.000
_cell.length_c   1.000
_cell.angle_alpha   90.00
_cell.angle_beta   90.00
_cell.angle_gamma   90.00
#
_symmetry.space_group_name_H-M   'P 1'
#
loop_
_entity.id
_entity.type
_entity.pdbx_description
1 polymer ?
#
loop_
_entity_poly.entity_id
_entity_poly.type
_entity_poly.pdbx_seq_one_letter_code
_entity_poly.pdbx_strand_id
1 'polypeptide(L)'
;QSRSSAASDVYKRQLYNDSVLAGFAGGTADAFTLLELFESKLQKHQGKLLLSAIELAKEWRSDRVLRRLEAMLIVADKDNTLILTGTGDVLDPEEGIAAIGSGGPYAQAAARALLQNTDLSPKEIVEKALKIAGDICIYTNQSHTIETLEKAKS
;
A
#
# COMPACT_ATOMS: atom_id res chain seq x y z
N GLN A 1 18.15 2.20 2.77
CA GLN A 1 17.04 2.89 2.11
C GLN A 1 15.79 2.83 2.96
N SER A 2 15.04 3.89 2.94
CA SER A 2 13.73 3.96 3.59
C SER A 2 12.61 3.82 2.57
N ARG A 3 11.44 3.42 3.04
CA ARG A 3 10.22 3.39 2.25
C ARG A 3 9.21 4.34 2.85
N SER A 4 8.48 5.03 2.01
CA SER A 4 7.42 5.93 2.43
C SER A 4 6.15 5.61 1.70
N SER A 5 5.03 5.74 2.39
CA SER A 5 3.73 5.66 1.80
C SER A 5 2.84 6.78 2.32
N ALA A 6 1.84 7.13 1.55
CA ALA A 6 0.85 8.12 1.94
C ALA A 6 -0.53 7.68 1.50
N ALA A 7 -1.54 8.06 2.26
CA ALA A 7 -2.92 7.86 1.92
C ALA A 7 -3.65 9.19 1.99
N SER A 8 -4.56 9.40 1.08
CA SER A 8 -5.41 10.59 1.08
C SER A 8 -6.51 10.51 2.14
N ASP A 9 -6.77 9.34 2.69
CA ASP A 9 -7.67 9.11 3.80
C ASP A 9 -6.95 8.56 5.02
N VAL A 10 -7.62 8.62 6.16
CA VAL A 10 -7.10 8.40 7.51
C VAL A 10 -6.61 6.95 7.76
N TYR A 11 -6.54 6.11 6.74
CA TYR A 11 -6.46 4.66 6.89
C TYR A 11 -5.12 4.09 6.45
N LYS A 12 -4.06 4.68 6.98
CA LYS A 12 -2.77 4.01 7.00
C LYS A 12 -2.59 3.32 8.33
N ARG A 13 -2.02 2.17 8.30
CA ARG A 13 -1.79 1.39 9.49
C ARG A 13 -0.41 0.76 9.47
N GLN A 14 0.29 0.85 10.58
CA GLN A 14 1.50 0.07 10.81
C GLN A 14 1.11 -1.22 11.51
N LEU A 15 1.55 -2.34 10.96
CA LEU A 15 1.21 -3.68 11.42
C LEU A 15 2.46 -4.41 11.87
N TYR A 16 2.26 -5.45 12.67
CA TYR A 16 3.29 -6.38 13.09
C TYR A 16 4.49 -5.64 13.71
N ASN A 17 4.27 -5.05 14.89
CA ASN A 17 5.30 -4.29 15.63
C ASN A 17 5.90 -3.15 14.79
N ASP A 18 5.04 -2.46 14.04
CA ASP A 18 5.39 -1.30 13.21
C ASP A 18 6.41 -1.62 12.09
N SER A 19 6.57 -2.89 11.71
CA SER A 19 7.48 -3.30 10.65
C SER A 19 6.84 -3.37 9.28
N VAL A 20 5.51 -3.27 9.18
CA VAL A 20 4.76 -3.36 7.93
C VAL A 20 3.84 -2.14 7.81
N LEU A 21 3.87 -1.49 6.66
CA LEU A 21 2.91 -0.45 6.29
C LEU A 21 1.80 -1.05 5.47
N ALA A 22 0.57 -0.61 5.72
CA ALA A 22 -0.58 -1.01 4.92
C ALA A 22 -1.44 0.21 4.60
N GLY A 23 -1.96 0.23 3.39
CA GLY A 23 -2.92 1.23 2.93
C GLY A 23 -3.97 0.60 2.05
N PHE A 24 -5.07 1.30 1.81
CA PHE A 24 -6.14 0.75 1.00
C PHE A 24 -6.88 1.81 0.18
N ALA A 25 -7.58 1.32 -0.83
CA ALA A 25 -8.60 2.06 -1.57
C ALA A 25 -9.86 1.19 -1.64
N GLY A 26 -11.04 1.82 -1.63
CA GLY A 26 -12.34 1.15 -1.67
C GLY A 26 -13.12 1.32 -0.37
N GLY A 27 -14.00 0.38 -0.06
CA GLY A 27 -14.84 0.44 1.12
C GLY A 27 -14.06 0.32 2.43
N THR A 28 -14.27 1.26 3.34
CA THR A 28 -13.54 1.32 4.62
C THR A 28 -13.76 0.07 5.46
N ALA A 29 -15.01 -0.36 5.61
CA ALA A 29 -15.33 -1.56 6.40
C ALA A 29 -14.71 -2.82 5.80
N ASP A 30 -14.79 -2.93 4.46
CA ASP A 30 -14.18 -4.04 3.73
C ASP A 30 -12.66 -4.07 3.93
N ALA A 31 -12.04 -2.91 3.82
CA ALA A 31 -10.60 -2.79 4.00
C ALA A 31 -10.16 -3.15 5.42
N PHE A 32 -10.90 -2.73 6.45
CA PHE A 32 -10.56 -3.09 7.83
C PHE A 32 -10.65 -4.60 8.07
N THR A 33 -11.66 -5.26 7.53
CA THR A 33 -11.76 -6.71 7.60
C THR A 33 -10.54 -7.39 7.00
N LEU A 34 -10.13 -6.93 5.81
CA LEU A 34 -8.97 -7.48 5.12
C LEU A 34 -7.65 -7.18 5.85
N LEU A 35 -7.51 -5.99 6.42
CA LEU A 35 -6.31 -5.63 7.17
C LEU A 35 -6.18 -6.45 8.46
N GLU A 36 -7.27 -6.73 9.16
CA GLU A 36 -7.26 -7.59 10.34
C GLU A 36 -6.84 -9.00 9.97
N LEU A 37 -7.37 -9.53 8.87
CA LEU A 37 -6.96 -10.83 8.36
C LEU A 37 -5.49 -10.85 7.96
N PHE A 38 -5.02 -9.80 7.31
CA PHE A 38 -3.62 -9.69 6.92
C PHE A 38 -2.69 -9.68 8.14
N GLU A 39 -3.04 -8.91 9.17
CA GLU A 39 -2.28 -8.89 10.42
C GLU A 39 -2.21 -10.27 11.07
N SER A 40 -3.32 -11.01 11.07
CA SER A 40 -3.37 -12.39 11.53
C SER A 40 -2.41 -13.30 10.74
N LYS A 41 -2.36 -13.15 9.41
CA LYS A 41 -1.41 -13.89 8.56
C LYS A 41 0.04 -13.51 8.86
N LEU A 42 0.31 -12.24 9.07
CA LEU A 42 1.65 -11.78 9.44
C LEU A 42 2.12 -12.41 10.75
N GLN A 43 1.25 -12.49 11.74
CA GLN A 43 1.58 -13.13 13.01
C GLN A 43 1.84 -14.63 12.82
N LYS A 44 1.00 -15.29 12.06
CA LYS A 44 1.15 -16.73 11.75
C LYS A 44 2.48 -17.02 11.04
N HIS A 45 2.89 -16.16 10.14
CA HIS A 45 4.09 -16.34 9.31
C HIS A 45 5.29 -15.54 9.80
N GLN A 46 5.25 -15.05 11.03
CA GLN A 46 6.37 -14.36 11.67
C GLN A 46 6.88 -13.15 10.87
N GLY A 47 5.95 -12.38 10.31
CA GLY A 47 6.25 -11.14 9.60
C GLY A 47 6.68 -11.31 8.14
N LYS A 48 6.61 -12.52 7.59
CA LYS A 48 6.94 -12.77 6.16
C LYS A 48 5.86 -12.19 5.27
N LEU A 49 6.16 -11.06 4.66
CA LEU A 49 5.19 -10.26 3.90
C LEU A 49 4.60 -11.02 2.72
N LEU A 50 5.45 -11.55 1.85
CA LEU A 50 5.00 -12.21 0.62
C LEU A 50 4.13 -13.43 0.91
N LEU A 51 4.56 -14.26 1.85
CA LEU A 51 3.79 -15.46 2.22
C LEU A 51 2.44 -15.09 2.81
N SER A 52 2.40 -14.08 3.68
CA SER A 52 1.16 -13.57 4.28
C SER A 52 0.23 -12.99 3.22
N ALA A 53 0.77 -12.26 2.26
CA ALA A 53 0.02 -11.65 1.15
C ALA A 53 -0.58 -12.73 0.24
N ILE A 54 0.19 -13.74 -0.13
CA ILE A 54 -0.27 -14.85 -0.97
C ILE A 54 -1.40 -15.61 -0.27
N GLU A 55 -1.26 -15.89 1.02
CA GLU A 55 -2.29 -16.61 1.78
C GLU A 55 -3.57 -15.80 1.88
N LEU A 56 -3.47 -14.49 2.17
CA LEU A 56 -4.65 -13.63 2.19
C LEU A 56 -5.32 -13.54 0.82
N ALA A 57 -4.57 -13.37 -0.24
CA ALA A 57 -5.13 -13.27 -1.59
C ALA A 57 -5.89 -14.54 -1.99
N LYS A 58 -5.38 -15.72 -1.66
CA LYS A 58 -6.05 -16.99 -1.89
C LYS A 58 -7.36 -17.09 -1.11
N GLU A 59 -7.34 -16.72 0.16
CA GLU A 59 -8.53 -16.75 1.00
C GLU A 59 -9.56 -15.74 0.52
N TRP A 60 -9.12 -14.53 0.18
CA TRP A 60 -9.99 -13.48 -0.34
C TRP A 60 -10.76 -13.92 -1.58
N ARG A 61 -10.05 -14.53 -2.53
CA ARG A 61 -10.65 -15.03 -3.77
C ARG A 61 -11.62 -16.20 -3.53
N SER A 62 -11.32 -17.10 -2.61
CA SER A 62 -12.04 -18.36 -2.46
C SER A 62 -13.14 -18.34 -1.40
N ASP A 63 -13.07 -17.47 -0.40
CA ASP A 63 -14.07 -17.38 0.65
C ASP A 63 -15.33 -16.68 0.15
N ARG A 64 -16.50 -17.24 0.44
CA ARG A 64 -17.80 -16.73 -0.03
C ARG A 64 -18.10 -15.32 0.44
N VAL A 65 -17.71 -14.99 1.66
CA VAL A 65 -17.94 -13.68 2.24
C VAL A 65 -16.86 -12.71 1.76
N LEU A 66 -15.61 -13.09 1.86
CA LEU A 66 -14.48 -12.21 1.54
C LEU A 66 -14.46 -11.78 0.08
N ARG A 67 -14.81 -12.67 -0.85
CA ARG A 67 -14.78 -12.33 -2.29
C ARG A 67 -15.77 -11.25 -2.69
N ARG A 68 -16.73 -10.92 -1.82
CA ARG A 68 -17.67 -9.82 -2.03
C ARG A 68 -17.12 -8.47 -1.58
N LEU A 69 -16.02 -8.49 -0.85
CA LEU A 69 -15.39 -7.26 -0.36
C LEU A 69 -14.69 -6.53 -1.51
N GLU A 70 -14.98 -5.25 -1.63
CA GLU A 70 -14.42 -4.39 -2.68
C GLU A 70 -13.39 -3.44 -2.07
N ALA A 71 -12.15 -3.78 -2.26
CA ALA A 71 -11.01 -2.97 -1.83
C ALA A 71 -9.77 -3.38 -2.60
N MET A 72 -8.75 -2.55 -2.58
CA MET A 72 -7.39 -2.90 -2.96
C MET A 72 -6.49 -2.56 -1.78
N LEU A 73 -5.50 -3.38 -1.54
CA LEU A 73 -4.54 -3.17 -0.46
C LEU A 73 -3.15 -2.96 -1.03
N ILE A 74 -2.40 -2.05 -0.42
CA ILE A 74 -0.96 -1.98 -0.57
C ILE A 74 -0.34 -2.35 0.77
N VAL A 75 0.61 -3.28 0.76
CA VAL A 75 1.36 -3.66 1.95
C VAL A 75 2.85 -3.56 1.64
N ALA A 76 3.61 -3.08 2.58
CA ALA A 76 5.05 -2.88 2.39
C ALA A 76 5.83 -3.13 3.67
N ASP A 77 6.97 -3.77 3.52
CA ASP A 77 7.98 -3.82 4.57
C ASP A 77 9.28 -3.16 4.04
N LYS A 78 10.37 -3.31 4.76
CA LYS A 78 11.66 -2.71 4.36
C LYS A 78 12.18 -3.23 3.01
N ASP A 79 11.75 -4.40 2.56
CA ASP A 79 12.29 -5.07 1.38
C ASP A 79 11.33 -5.13 0.20
N ASN A 80 10.02 -5.16 0.46
CA ASN A 80 9.01 -5.40 -0.57
C ASN A 80 7.82 -4.46 -0.46
N THR A 81 7.21 -4.15 -1.60
CA THR A 81 5.92 -3.48 -1.71
C THR A 81 5.03 -4.34 -2.58
N LEU A 82 3.83 -4.66 -2.10
CA LEU A 82 2.90 -5.56 -2.79
C LEU A 82 1.52 -4.94 -2.88
N ILE A 83 0.83 -5.18 -3.99
CA ILE A 83 -0.58 -4.81 -4.18
C ILE A 83 -1.40 -6.09 -4.16
N LEU A 84 -2.44 -6.13 -3.34
CA LEU A 84 -3.37 -7.25 -3.23
C LEU A 84 -4.75 -6.85 -3.75
N THR A 85 -5.35 -7.72 -4.53
CA THR A 85 -6.70 -7.52 -5.09
C THR A 85 -7.60 -8.70 -4.81
N GLY A 86 -8.90 -8.47 -4.90
CA GLY A 86 -9.91 -9.52 -4.67
C GLY A 86 -9.94 -10.63 -5.72
N THR A 87 -9.22 -10.48 -6.83
CA THR A 87 -9.08 -11.52 -7.85
C THR A 87 -8.05 -12.59 -7.46
N GLY A 88 -7.40 -12.43 -6.31
CA GLY A 88 -6.37 -13.36 -5.85
C GLY A 88 -4.98 -13.02 -6.30
N ASP A 89 -4.80 -11.85 -6.92
CA ASP A 89 -3.51 -11.40 -7.41
C ASP A 89 -2.69 -10.73 -6.31
N VAL A 90 -1.40 -11.02 -6.34
CA VAL A 90 -0.39 -10.32 -5.55
C VAL A 90 0.59 -9.73 -6.55
N LEU A 91 0.60 -8.41 -6.67
CA LEU A 91 1.41 -7.70 -7.64
C LEU A 91 2.63 -7.10 -6.96
N ASP A 92 3.79 -7.31 -7.57
CA ASP A 92 5.05 -6.71 -7.15
C ASP A 92 5.39 -5.59 -8.14
N PRO A 93 5.09 -4.32 -7.81
CA PRO A 93 5.27 -3.24 -8.78
C PRO A 93 6.75 -2.98 -9.07
N GLU A 94 7.01 -2.69 -10.34
CA GLU A 94 8.34 -2.30 -10.78
C GLU A 94 8.81 -1.03 -10.04
N GLU A 95 10.11 -0.95 -9.79
CA GLU A 95 10.75 0.19 -9.12
C GLU A 95 10.27 0.44 -7.68
N GLY A 96 9.49 -0.48 -7.10
CA GLY A 96 9.01 -0.32 -5.72
C GLY A 96 7.99 0.81 -5.53
N ILE A 97 7.34 1.27 -6.60
CA ILE A 97 6.31 2.30 -6.55
C ILE A 97 4.96 1.65 -6.74
N ALA A 98 4.07 1.85 -5.79
CA ALA A 98 2.70 1.35 -5.85
C ALA A 98 1.72 2.48 -5.53
N ALA A 99 0.67 2.61 -6.32
CA ALA A 99 -0.40 3.57 -6.09
C ALA A 99 -1.74 2.93 -6.46
N ILE A 100 -2.74 3.18 -5.64
CA ILE A 100 -4.09 2.67 -5.83
C ILE A 100 -5.12 3.79 -5.64
N GLY A 101 -6.35 3.53 -6.08
CA GLY A 101 -7.42 4.51 -6.02
C GLY A 101 -7.55 5.33 -7.30
N SER A 102 -8.48 6.29 -7.31
CA SER A 102 -8.81 7.08 -8.50
C SER A 102 -7.65 7.95 -9.00
N GLY A 103 -6.86 8.49 -8.09
CA GLY A 103 -5.66 9.27 -8.41
C GLY A 103 -4.39 8.44 -8.58
N GLY A 104 -4.49 7.11 -8.45
CA GLY A 104 -3.35 6.20 -8.49
C GLY A 104 -2.43 6.35 -9.70
N PRO A 105 -2.96 6.30 -10.94
CA PRO A 105 -2.13 6.44 -12.14
C PRO A 105 -1.36 7.76 -12.19
N TYR A 106 -1.98 8.87 -11.76
CA TYR A 106 -1.31 10.18 -11.74
C TYR A 106 -0.19 10.22 -10.70
N ALA A 107 -0.46 9.70 -9.51
CA ALA A 107 0.54 9.63 -8.44
C ALA A 107 1.70 8.71 -8.83
N GLN A 108 1.41 7.58 -9.46
CA GLN A 108 2.43 6.63 -9.90
C GLN A 108 3.33 7.23 -10.97
N ALA A 109 2.75 7.90 -11.97
CA ALA A 109 3.52 8.54 -13.03
C ALA A 109 4.43 9.65 -12.47
N ALA A 110 3.90 10.48 -11.57
CA ALA A 110 4.67 11.55 -10.94
C ALA A 110 5.79 10.99 -10.06
N ALA A 111 5.50 9.97 -9.25
CA ALA A 111 6.50 9.34 -8.39
C ALA A 111 7.61 8.68 -9.20
N ARG A 112 7.26 8.02 -10.28
CA ARG A 112 8.23 7.38 -11.18
C ARG A 112 9.17 8.40 -11.82
N ALA A 113 8.60 9.51 -12.31
CA ALA A 113 9.40 10.58 -12.90
C ALA A 113 10.37 11.19 -11.87
N LEU A 114 9.92 11.41 -10.65
CA LEU A 114 10.76 11.97 -9.59
C LEU A 114 11.85 10.98 -9.16
N LEU A 115 11.51 9.70 -9.04
CA LEU A 115 12.48 8.67 -8.68
C LEU A 115 13.61 8.55 -9.71
N GLN A 116 13.26 8.61 -11.00
CA GLN A 116 14.22 8.45 -12.10
C GLN A 116 15.08 9.68 -12.35
N ASN A 117 14.62 10.87 -11.98
CA ASN A 117 15.23 12.14 -12.41
C ASN A 117 15.68 13.03 -11.26
N THR A 118 15.52 12.61 -10.01
CA THR A 118 15.91 13.42 -8.85
C THR A 118 16.55 12.54 -7.77
N ASP A 119 17.17 13.20 -6.79
CA ASP A 119 17.71 12.55 -5.59
C ASP A 119 16.79 12.75 -4.37
N LEU A 120 15.54 13.05 -4.60
CA LEU A 120 14.56 13.26 -3.52
C LEU A 120 14.39 12.00 -2.68
N SER A 121 14.13 12.19 -1.38
CA SER A 121 13.84 11.08 -0.48
C SER A 121 12.50 10.43 -0.84
N PRO A 122 12.24 9.17 -0.45
CA PRO A 122 10.94 8.54 -0.66
C PRO A 122 9.78 9.38 -0.11
N LYS A 123 9.94 10.00 1.05
CA LYS A 123 8.93 10.87 1.65
C LYS A 123 8.62 12.07 0.76
N GLU A 124 9.64 12.76 0.26
CA GLU A 124 9.47 13.90 -0.63
C GLU A 124 8.83 13.52 -1.96
N ILE A 125 9.20 12.36 -2.52
CA ILE A 125 8.59 11.83 -3.74
C ILE A 125 7.09 11.59 -3.54
N VAL A 126 6.72 10.94 -2.44
CA VAL A 126 5.31 10.66 -2.13
C VAL A 126 4.52 11.95 -1.93
N GLU A 127 5.04 12.91 -1.18
CA GLU A 127 4.38 14.20 -0.98
C GLU A 127 4.10 14.91 -2.30
N LYS A 128 5.12 15.01 -3.16
CA LYS A 128 5.00 15.69 -4.44
C LYS A 128 4.08 14.95 -5.41
N ALA A 129 4.18 13.62 -5.46
CA ALA A 129 3.35 12.80 -6.33
C ALA A 129 1.87 12.89 -5.97
N LEU A 130 1.55 12.87 -4.67
CA LEU A 130 0.16 12.99 -4.22
C LEU A 130 -0.40 14.39 -4.45
N LYS A 131 0.42 15.43 -4.30
CA LYS A 131 0.00 16.80 -4.61
C LYS A 131 -0.36 16.93 -6.10
N ILE A 132 0.49 16.40 -6.99
CA ILE A 132 0.24 16.41 -8.43
C ILE A 132 -1.04 15.63 -8.75
N ALA A 133 -1.22 14.45 -8.18
CA ALA A 133 -2.43 13.64 -8.40
C ALA A 133 -3.68 14.40 -7.94
N GLY A 134 -3.63 15.08 -6.80
CA GLY A 134 -4.75 15.87 -6.29
C GLY A 134 -5.05 17.10 -7.14
N ASP A 135 -4.04 17.70 -7.74
CA ASP A 135 -4.23 18.84 -8.65
C ASP A 135 -4.90 18.41 -9.97
N ILE A 136 -4.68 17.17 -10.41
CA ILE A 136 -5.20 16.66 -11.68
C ILE A 136 -6.56 15.98 -11.50
N CYS A 137 -6.72 15.16 -10.46
CA CYS A 137 -7.89 14.32 -10.23
C CYS A 137 -8.77 14.91 -9.14
N ILE A 138 -9.99 15.33 -9.48
CA ILE A 138 -10.93 15.94 -8.52
C ILE A 138 -11.38 14.98 -7.42
N TYR A 139 -11.23 13.67 -7.62
CA TYR A 139 -11.58 12.66 -6.63
C TYR A 139 -10.44 12.34 -5.66
N THR A 140 -9.28 12.95 -5.84
CA THR A 140 -8.11 12.73 -4.99
C THR A 140 -8.05 13.80 -3.90
N ASN A 141 -8.00 13.37 -2.65
CA ASN A 141 -7.91 14.25 -1.50
C ASN A 141 -6.49 14.82 -1.38
N GLN A 142 -6.39 16.10 -1.01
CA GLN A 142 -5.10 16.78 -0.76
C GLN A 142 -4.60 16.61 0.67
N SER A 143 -5.43 16.09 1.56
CA SER A 143 -5.02 15.79 2.93
C SER A 143 -4.30 14.44 2.99
N HIS A 144 -3.05 14.44 3.36
CA HIS A 144 -2.21 13.25 3.33
C HIS A 144 -1.62 12.93 4.69
N THR A 145 -1.60 11.66 5.03
CA THR A 145 -0.82 11.12 6.15
C THR A 145 0.31 10.28 5.57
N ILE A 146 1.54 10.57 5.96
CA ILE A 146 2.72 9.91 5.39
C ILE A 146 3.45 9.16 6.50
N GLU A 147 3.67 7.87 6.26
CA GLU A 147 4.42 6.99 7.14
C GLU A 147 5.70 6.52 6.45
N THR A 148 6.76 6.36 7.20
CA THR A 148 8.04 5.94 6.68
C THR A 148 8.56 4.74 7.44
N LEU A 149 9.04 3.72 6.70
CA LEU A 149 9.80 2.62 7.26
C LEU A 149 11.27 2.82 6.92
N GLU A 150 12.11 2.71 7.93
CA GLU A 150 13.55 2.76 7.70
C GLU A 150 14.12 1.35 7.68
N LYS A 151 15.13 1.14 6.81
CA LYS A 151 15.85 -0.10 6.77
C LYS A 151 16.61 -0.30 8.08
N ALA A 152 16.51 -1.49 8.64
CA ALA A 152 17.30 -1.82 9.80
C ALA A 152 18.79 -1.62 9.47
N LYS A 153 19.50 -0.94 10.34
CA LYS A 153 20.95 -0.79 10.21
C LYS A 153 21.59 -2.17 10.38
N SER A 154 22.21 -2.63 9.35
CA SER A 154 22.97 -3.88 9.40
C SER A 154 24.24 -3.72 10.23
#